data_42000aa67e0697586be9636151861668
#
_entry.id   42000aa67e0697586be9636151861668
#
_cell.length_a   1.000
_cell.length_b   1.000
_cell.length_c   1.000
_cell.angle_alpha   90.00
_cell.angle_beta   90.00
_cell.angle_gamma   90.00
#
_symmetry.space_group_name_H-M   'P 1'
#
loop_
_entity.id
_entity.type
_entity.pdbx_description
1 polymer ?
#
loop_
_entity_poly.entity_id
_entity_poly.type
_entity_poly.pdbx_seq_one_letter_code
_entity_poly.pdbx_strand_id
1 'polypeptide(L)'
;YVGHTDYSDADRNLYTSCIENVCVTGQLKVSSSYCGGFFGNVGGPTVMRNCYANVEITSGASLTGGIIGRVRDALTMENCYVAGKINAGTWGGIVGGGQKGSTPATTYKNIVVWNNTDQNFGTTAANDKLDGILYYDGSNFRELQQAVVAWDANLWSCTMEDGAYPVLMQTAIGIQPVTDKRFANPSSGIYTLTGVRLTKANKGLYIIDGRKVLVK
;
A
#
# COMPACT_ATOMS: atom_id res chain seq x y z
N TYR A 1 0.65 -7.29 9.59
CA TYR A 1 -0.22 -7.15 10.76
C TYR A 1 -0.08 -5.72 11.28
N VAL A 2 -1.17 -4.98 11.23
CA VAL A 2 -1.22 -3.59 11.71
C VAL A 2 -2.11 -3.53 12.93
N GLY A 3 -1.59 -3.03 14.03
CA GLY A 3 -2.29 -2.83 15.30
C GLY A 3 -2.09 -3.98 16.30
N HIS A 4 -2.18 -3.62 17.55
CA HIS A 4 -2.07 -4.51 18.71
C HIS A 4 -3.40 -4.58 19.46
N THR A 5 -3.77 -5.76 19.97
CA THR A 5 -5.08 -5.99 20.60
C THR A 5 -5.16 -5.64 22.07
N ASP A 6 -4.04 -5.29 22.71
CA ASP A 6 -3.93 -5.13 24.16
C ASP A 6 -3.96 -3.66 24.63
N TYR A 7 -4.28 -2.72 23.73
CA TYR A 7 -4.48 -1.32 24.13
C TYR A 7 -5.87 -1.11 24.73
N SER A 8 -5.95 -0.31 25.78
CA SER A 8 -7.23 0.22 26.27
C SER A 8 -7.89 1.08 25.18
N ASP A 9 -9.22 1.23 25.22
CA ASP A 9 -9.93 2.08 24.24
C ASP A 9 -9.45 3.54 24.24
N ALA A 10 -8.89 4.01 25.36
CA ALA A 10 -8.25 5.32 25.46
C ALA A 10 -6.93 5.38 24.66
N ASP A 11 -6.15 4.30 24.67
CA ASP A 11 -4.87 4.24 23.97
C ASP A 11 -5.04 4.02 22.45
N ARG A 12 -6.11 3.38 22.02
CA ARG A 12 -6.41 3.16 20.58
C ARG A 12 -6.49 4.45 19.78
N ASN A 13 -7.02 5.52 20.38
CA ASN A 13 -7.15 6.82 19.73
C ASN A 13 -5.82 7.57 19.62
N LEU A 14 -4.79 7.15 20.37
CA LEU A 14 -3.47 7.79 20.35
C LEU A 14 -2.58 7.28 19.20
N TYR A 15 -2.87 6.09 18.65
CA TYR A 15 -2.01 5.43 17.67
C TYR A 15 -2.79 5.02 16.41
N THR A 16 -2.87 5.92 15.45
CA THR A 16 -3.42 5.62 14.13
C THR A 16 -2.28 5.26 13.17
N SER A 17 -2.37 4.09 12.56
CA SER A 17 -1.45 3.71 11.49
C SER A 17 -1.79 4.49 10.23
N CYS A 18 -0.80 5.10 9.60
CA CYS A 18 -0.95 5.83 8.35
C CYS A 18 -0.15 5.17 7.24
N ILE A 19 -0.82 4.88 6.12
CA ILE A 19 -0.22 4.31 4.91
C ILE A 19 -0.58 5.23 3.76
N GLU A 20 0.43 5.86 3.17
CA GLU A 20 0.21 6.83 2.09
C GLU A 20 1.17 6.60 0.94
N ASN A 21 0.66 6.78 -0.27
CA ASN A 21 1.47 6.76 -1.51
C ASN A 21 2.19 5.42 -1.70
N VAL A 22 1.51 4.30 -1.44
CA VAL A 22 2.07 2.96 -1.55
C VAL A 22 1.35 2.14 -2.60
N CYS A 23 2.10 1.40 -3.40
CA CYS A 23 1.58 0.42 -4.32
C CYS A 23 2.09 -0.99 -3.99
N VAL A 24 1.22 -1.96 -4.24
CA VAL A 24 1.57 -3.38 -4.18
C VAL A 24 1.19 -4.04 -5.50
N THR A 25 2.14 -4.73 -6.10
CA THR A 25 1.94 -5.45 -7.37
C THR A 25 2.50 -6.87 -7.28
N GLY A 26 1.94 -7.80 -8.03
CA GLY A 26 2.45 -9.17 -8.12
C GLY A 26 1.37 -10.22 -7.99
N GLN A 27 1.75 -11.38 -7.46
CA GLN A 27 0.88 -12.54 -7.31
C GLN A 27 0.94 -13.08 -5.88
N LEU A 28 -0.22 -13.41 -5.32
CA LEU A 28 -0.35 -14.04 -4.01
C LEU A 28 -1.07 -15.38 -4.14
N LYS A 29 -0.50 -16.41 -3.53
CA LYS A 29 -1.17 -17.70 -3.34
C LYS A 29 -1.19 -18.02 -1.85
N VAL A 30 -2.37 -18.02 -1.25
CA VAL A 30 -2.55 -18.07 0.20
C VAL A 30 -3.61 -19.10 0.60
N SER A 31 -3.35 -19.81 1.69
CA SER A 31 -4.31 -20.72 2.32
C SER A 31 -4.66 -20.38 3.77
N SER A 32 -4.25 -19.19 4.21
CA SER A 32 -4.44 -18.68 5.57
C SER A 32 -5.86 -18.15 5.82
N SER A 33 -6.15 -17.73 7.06
CA SER A 33 -7.48 -17.26 7.46
C SER A 33 -7.90 -15.93 6.81
N TYR A 34 -6.93 -15.04 6.54
CA TYR A 34 -7.20 -13.72 5.98
C TYR A 34 -6.14 -13.37 4.95
N CYS A 35 -6.57 -12.87 3.79
CA CYS A 35 -5.70 -12.48 2.69
C CYS A 35 -6.08 -11.11 2.13
N GLY A 36 -5.11 -10.26 1.90
CA GLY A 36 -5.27 -8.98 1.20
C GLY A 36 -3.98 -8.55 0.54
N GLY A 37 -4.08 -7.75 -0.51
CA GLY A 37 -2.91 -7.24 -1.24
C GLY A 37 -1.93 -6.47 -0.35
N PHE A 38 -2.45 -5.70 0.61
CA PHE A 38 -1.65 -5.00 1.61
C PHE A 38 -1.63 -5.74 2.95
N PHE A 39 -2.79 -6.09 3.47
CA PHE A 39 -2.91 -6.65 4.82
C PHE A 39 -3.85 -7.85 4.86
N GLY A 40 -3.43 -8.92 5.51
CA GLY A 40 -4.35 -10.00 5.87
C GLY A 40 -5.37 -9.54 6.90
N ASN A 41 -4.95 -8.79 7.93
CA ASN A 41 -5.82 -8.29 8.99
C ASN A 41 -5.36 -6.92 9.50
N VAL A 42 -6.30 -6.01 9.68
CA VAL A 42 -6.12 -4.70 10.29
C VAL A 42 -6.80 -4.70 11.66
N GLY A 43 -6.02 -4.57 12.72
CA GLY A 43 -6.49 -4.69 14.11
C GLY A 43 -6.42 -3.42 14.94
N GLY A 44 -6.07 -2.28 14.37
CA GLY A 44 -6.07 -0.97 15.01
C GLY A 44 -6.53 0.12 14.05
N PRO A 45 -6.81 1.35 14.56
CA PRO A 45 -7.21 2.48 13.73
C PRO A 45 -6.21 2.71 12.61
N THR A 46 -6.69 2.78 11.37
CA THR A 46 -5.83 2.84 10.19
C THR A 46 -6.37 3.84 9.17
N VAL A 47 -5.47 4.61 8.60
CA VAL A 47 -5.74 5.51 7.48
C VAL A 47 -4.89 5.10 6.30
N MET A 48 -5.53 4.90 5.15
CA MET A 48 -4.86 4.62 3.88
C MET A 48 -5.21 5.70 2.86
N ARG A 49 -4.20 6.32 2.24
CA ARG A 49 -4.41 7.33 1.19
C ARG A 49 -3.51 7.09 0.01
N ASN A 50 -4.06 7.32 -1.19
CA ASN A 50 -3.31 7.26 -2.43
C ASN A 50 -2.57 5.93 -2.57
N CYS A 51 -3.26 4.83 -2.35
CA CYS A 51 -2.69 3.48 -2.41
C CYS A 51 -3.37 2.64 -3.48
N TYR A 52 -2.64 1.71 -4.09
CA TYR A 52 -3.27 0.76 -4.98
C TYR A 52 -2.70 -0.65 -4.88
N ALA A 53 -3.55 -1.63 -5.13
CA ALA A 53 -3.16 -3.02 -5.28
C ALA A 53 -3.45 -3.50 -6.72
N ASN A 54 -2.41 -3.92 -7.44
CA ASN A 54 -2.54 -4.65 -8.68
C ASN A 54 -1.94 -6.05 -8.48
N VAL A 55 -2.67 -6.88 -7.73
CA VAL A 55 -2.23 -8.19 -7.25
C VAL A 55 -3.19 -9.27 -7.72
N GLU A 56 -2.68 -10.27 -8.42
CA GLU A 56 -3.44 -11.49 -8.69
C GLU A 56 -3.48 -12.35 -7.43
N ILE A 57 -4.66 -12.54 -6.84
CA ILE A 57 -4.84 -13.28 -5.60
C ILE A 57 -5.52 -14.61 -5.90
N THR A 58 -4.88 -15.73 -5.56
CA THR A 58 -5.52 -17.04 -5.46
C THR A 58 -5.53 -17.45 -4.00
N SER A 59 -6.72 -17.57 -3.42
CA SER A 59 -6.85 -17.74 -1.97
C SER A 59 -7.89 -18.79 -1.58
N GLY A 60 -7.47 -19.70 -0.66
CA GLY A 60 -8.37 -20.53 0.13
C GLY A 60 -8.73 -19.93 1.50
N ALA A 61 -8.36 -18.66 1.74
CA ALA A 61 -8.62 -17.99 3.02
C ALA A 61 -10.12 -17.76 3.27
N SER A 62 -10.50 -17.68 4.55
CA SER A 62 -11.89 -17.45 4.96
C SER A 62 -12.40 -16.06 4.52
N LEU A 63 -11.52 -15.05 4.51
CA LEU A 63 -11.81 -13.71 4.02
C LEU A 63 -10.65 -13.23 3.14
N THR A 64 -10.97 -12.84 1.93
CA THR A 64 -10.00 -12.31 0.97
C THR A 64 -10.46 -10.93 0.48
N GLY A 65 -9.57 -9.95 0.52
CA GLY A 65 -9.81 -8.62 -0.04
C GLY A 65 -8.73 -8.20 -1.01
N GLY A 66 -9.04 -7.37 -1.98
CA GLY A 66 -8.04 -6.84 -2.89
C GLY A 66 -6.98 -6.00 -2.18
N ILE A 67 -7.37 -5.29 -1.13
CA ILE A 67 -6.46 -4.51 -0.28
C ILE A 67 -6.31 -5.16 1.11
N ILE A 68 -7.43 -5.44 1.78
CA ILE A 68 -7.45 -5.92 3.18
C ILE A 68 -8.33 -7.15 3.30
N GLY A 69 -7.81 -8.25 3.87
CA GLY A 69 -8.61 -9.47 4.12
C GLY A 69 -9.69 -9.23 5.18
N ARG A 70 -9.31 -8.66 6.32
CA ARG A 70 -10.22 -8.40 7.45
C ARG A 70 -9.94 -7.06 8.12
N VAL A 71 -11.02 -6.34 8.45
CA VAL A 71 -10.97 -5.12 9.25
C VAL A 71 -11.60 -5.39 10.63
N ARG A 72 -10.90 -5.04 11.69
CA ARG A 72 -11.35 -5.18 13.08
C ARG A 72 -11.51 -3.86 13.83
N ASP A 73 -11.02 -2.76 13.26
CA ASP A 73 -11.04 -1.45 13.88
C ASP A 73 -11.36 -0.37 12.85
N ALA A 74 -11.40 0.90 13.27
CA ALA A 74 -11.68 2.03 12.41
C ALA A 74 -10.73 2.07 11.21
N LEU A 75 -11.29 2.15 10.02
CA LEU A 75 -10.52 2.28 8.78
C LEU A 75 -11.03 3.50 8.00
N THR A 76 -10.12 4.33 7.54
CA THR A 76 -10.40 5.36 6.55
C THR A 76 -9.56 5.08 5.31
N MET A 77 -10.21 4.96 4.17
CA MET A 77 -9.55 4.81 2.87
C MET A 77 -9.96 5.97 1.96
N GLU A 78 -8.97 6.60 1.34
CA GLU A 78 -9.19 7.71 0.41
C GLU A 78 -8.27 7.58 -0.79
N ASN A 79 -8.83 7.80 -2.01
CA ASN A 79 -8.08 7.75 -3.26
C ASN A 79 -7.29 6.44 -3.43
N CYS A 80 -7.97 5.32 -3.30
CA CYS A 80 -7.35 4.01 -3.41
C CYS A 80 -8.04 3.18 -4.51
N TYR A 81 -7.28 2.30 -5.18
CA TYR A 81 -7.88 1.40 -6.15
C TYR A 81 -7.32 -0.02 -6.11
N VAL A 82 -8.12 -0.95 -6.63
CA VAL A 82 -7.74 -2.34 -6.87
C VAL A 82 -7.94 -2.65 -8.35
N ALA A 83 -6.91 -3.21 -8.96
CA ALA A 83 -6.94 -3.62 -10.36
C ALA A 83 -6.62 -5.12 -10.55
N GLY A 84 -6.11 -5.79 -9.54
CA GLY A 84 -5.73 -7.19 -9.59
C GLY A 84 -6.93 -8.13 -9.55
N LYS A 85 -6.77 -9.31 -10.15
CA LYS A 85 -7.78 -10.35 -10.21
C LYS A 85 -7.81 -11.17 -8.92
N ILE A 86 -9.02 -11.43 -8.39
CA ILE A 86 -9.19 -12.24 -7.19
C ILE A 86 -9.91 -13.54 -7.54
N ASN A 87 -9.29 -14.66 -7.17
CA ASN A 87 -9.86 -16.01 -7.25
C ASN A 87 -9.90 -16.60 -5.85
N ALA A 88 -11.07 -16.51 -5.20
CA ALA A 88 -11.29 -16.99 -3.84
C ALA A 88 -12.76 -17.37 -3.62
N GLY A 89 -13.02 -18.22 -2.62
CA GLY A 89 -14.38 -18.64 -2.29
C GLY A 89 -15.23 -17.55 -1.64
N THR A 90 -14.63 -16.77 -0.72
CA THR A 90 -15.27 -15.61 -0.07
C THR A 90 -14.33 -14.43 -0.17
N TRP A 91 -14.77 -13.37 -0.82
CA TRP A 91 -13.90 -12.24 -1.08
C TRP A 91 -14.67 -10.92 -1.29
N GLY A 92 -13.95 -9.82 -1.13
CA GLY A 92 -14.40 -8.47 -1.50
C GLY A 92 -13.36 -7.79 -2.38
N GLY A 93 -13.80 -6.97 -3.31
CA GLY A 93 -12.89 -6.24 -4.20
C GLY A 93 -11.86 -5.40 -3.43
N ILE A 94 -12.27 -4.75 -2.36
CA ILE A 94 -11.41 -3.93 -1.50
C ILE A 94 -11.13 -4.64 -0.17
N VAL A 95 -12.17 -4.98 0.59
CA VAL A 95 -12.09 -5.61 1.90
C VAL A 95 -12.83 -6.93 1.88
N GLY A 96 -12.20 -8.01 2.33
CA GLY A 96 -12.82 -9.34 2.39
C GLY A 96 -13.93 -9.44 3.42
N GLY A 97 -13.84 -8.70 4.52
CA GLY A 97 -14.89 -8.61 5.52
C GLY A 97 -14.48 -7.85 6.78
N GLY A 98 -15.48 -7.48 7.57
CA GLY A 98 -15.32 -6.84 8.87
C GLY A 98 -15.73 -7.76 10.02
N GLN A 99 -15.51 -7.33 11.24
CA GLN A 99 -16.01 -8.02 12.44
C GLN A 99 -17.46 -7.59 12.66
N LYS A 100 -18.41 -8.51 12.59
CA LYS A 100 -19.82 -8.21 12.82
C LYS A 100 -20.03 -7.60 14.22
N GLY A 101 -20.73 -6.47 14.28
CA GLY A 101 -21.39 -5.96 15.48
C GLY A 101 -20.57 -5.04 16.40
N SER A 102 -19.25 -4.93 16.26
CA SER A 102 -18.42 -4.11 17.15
C SER A 102 -17.34 -3.28 16.45
N THR A 103 -17.29 -3.31 15.14
CA THR A 103 -16.29 -2.58 14.37
C THR A 103 -16.75 -1.12 14.22
N PRO A 104 -15.92 -0.12 14.55
CA PRO A 104 -16.17 1.25 14.19
C PRO A 104 -16.40 1.38 12.68
N ALA A 105 -17.19 2.38 12.27
CA ALA A 105 -17.53 2.61 10.88
C ALA A 105 -16.26 2.75 10.03
N THR A 106 -16.23 2.07 8.88
CA THR A 106 -15.22 2.29 7.86
C THR A 106 -15.68 3.42 6.93
N THR A 107 -14.76 4.32 6.59
CA THR A 107 -15.00 5.38 5.60
C THR A 107 -14.23 5.08 4.33
N TYR A 108 -14.95 4.99 3.23
CA TYR A 108 -14.41 4.79 1.89
C TYR A 108 -14.72 6.03 1.05
N LYS A 109 -13.70 6.72 0.57
CA LYS A 109 -13.86 7.92 -0.26
C LYS A 109 -13.00 7.83 -1.51
N ASN A 110 -13.61 8.09 -2.68
CA ASN A 110 -12.93 8.03 -3.97
C ASN A 110 -12.21 6.68 -4.15
N ILE A 111 -12.94 5.59 -4.13
CA ILE A 111 -12.41 4.24 -4.26
C ILE A 111 -12.79 3.66 -5.61
N VAL A 112 -11.81 3.10 -6.32
CA VAL A 112 -12.08 2.33 -7.53
C VAL A 112 -11.88 0.84 -7.26
N VAL A 113 -12.92 0.07 -7.51
CA VAL A 113 -12.97 -1.36 -7.25
C VAL A 113 -13.05 -2.12 -8.54
N TRP A 114 -12.20 -3.11 -8.72
CA TRP A 114 -12.38 -4.09 -9.77
C TRP A 114 -13.63 -4.93 -9.47
N ASN A 115 -14.59 -4.82 -10.36
CA ASN A 115 -15.83 -5.59 -10.28
C ASN A 115 -15.79 -6.75 -11.26
N ASN A 116 -15.11 -7.81 -10.95
CA ASN A 116 -15.21 -9.04 -11.73
C ASN A 116 -16.25 -10.02 -11.16
N THR A 117 -16.93 -9.66 -10.06
CA THR A 117 -18.10 -10.34 -9.48
C THR A 117 -18.90 -9.37 -8.61
N ASP A 118 -20.06 -9.81 -8.10
CA ASP A 118 -21.00 -9.03 -7.28
C ASP A 118 -20.53 -8.72 -5.85
N GLN A 119 -19.29 -9.09 -5.46
CA GLN A 119 -18.81 -8.95 -4.09
C GLN A 119 -17.74 -7.86 -3.97
N ASN A 120 -18.15 -6.60 -3.93
CA ASN A 120 -17.17 -5.48 -3.93
C ASN A 120 -16.52 -5.19 -2.58
N PHE A 121 -17.27 -5.31 -1.48
CA PHE A 121 -16.82 -4.99 -0.13
C PHE A 121 -16.95 -6.16 0.86
N GLY A 122 -17.12 -7.38 0.37
CA GLY A 122 -17.34 -8.54 1.24
C GLY A 122 -18.51 -8.29 2.20
N THR A 123 -18.27 -8.46 3.50
CA THR A 123 -19.26 -8.13 4.55
C THR A 123 -19.04 -6.70 5.01
N THR A 124 -19.85 -5.75 4.56
CA THR A 124 -19.88 -4.38 5.06
C THR A 124 -20.58 -4.31 6.41
N ALA A 125 -20.15 -3.41 7.29
CA ALA A 125 -20.94 -3.03 8.45
C ALA A 125 -22.04 -2.06 8.03
N ALA A 126 -23.20 -2.10 8.70
CA ALA A 126 -24.36 -1.28 8.35
C ALA A 126 -24.10 0.25 8.47
N ASN A 127 -23.04 0.64 9.15
CA ASN A 127 -22.64 2.02 9.38
C ASN A 127 -21.44 2.47 8.53
N ASP A 128 -20.96 1.64 7.60
CA ASP A 128 -19.90 2.03 6.68
C ASP A 128 -20.33 3.19 5.79
N LYS A 129 -19.41 4.13 5.57
CA LYS A 129 -19.65 5.32 4.74
C LYS A 129 -18.97 5.14 3.39
N LEU A 130 -19.76 5.17 2.34
CA LEU A 130 -19.31 5.02 0.95
C LEU A 130 -19.54 6.34 0.21
N ASP A 131 -18.46 6.95 -0.28
CA ASP A 131 -18.49 8.19 -1.05
C ASP A 131 -17.55 8.09 -2.25
N GLY A 132 -18.07 8.36 -3.47
CA GLY A 132 -17.27 8.34 -4.68
C GLY A 132 -16.74 6.95 -5.04
N ILE A 133 -17.56 5.91 -4.97
CA ILE A 133 -17.16 4.55 -5.34
C ILE A 133 -17.41 4.33 -6.83
N LEU A 134 -16.36 3.94 -7.54
CA LEU A 134 -16.42 3.55 -8.95
C LEU A 134 -16.11 2.05 -9.09
N TYR A 135 -16.99 1.36 -9.79
CA TYR A 135 -16.81 -0.04 -10.14
C TYR A 135 -16.21 -0.17 -11.54
N TYR A 136 -15.06 -0.80 -11.61
CA TYR A 136 -14.32 -1.01 -12.84
C TYR A 136 -14.42 -2.48 -13.27
N ASP A 137 -14.98 -2.74 -14.46
CA ASP A 137 -15.23 -4.10 -14.97
C ASP A 137 -14.24 -4.58 -16.05
N GLY A 138 -13.26 -3.77 -16.37
CA GLY A 138 -12.28 -4.06 -17.43
C GLY A 138 -12.69 -3.52 -18.80
N SER A 139 -13.95 -3.13 -18.99
CA SER A 139 -14.44 -2.52 -20.25
C SER A 139 -14.43 -0.98 -20.20
N ASN A 140 -14.57 -0.42 -19.02
CA ASN A 140 -14.64 1.03 -18.79
C ASN A 140 -13.27 1.60 -18.30
N PHE A 141 -12.19 1.15 -18.90
CA PHE A 141 -10.83 1.50 -18.51
C PHE A 141 -10.57 3.01 -18.47
N ARG A 142 -11.18 3.76 -19.37
CA ARG A 142 -11.07 5.23 -19.37
C ARG A 142 -11.70 5.87 -18.13
N GLU A 143 -12.77 5.31 -17.61
CA GLU A 143 -13.40 5.81 -16.38
C GLU A 143 -12.47 5.62 -15.17
N LEU A 144 -11.80 4.46 -15.07
CA LEU A 144 -10.75 4.23 -14.09
C LEU A 144 -9.65 5.30 -14.19
N GLN A 145 -9.12 5.51 -15.38
CA GLN A 145 -8.04 6.45 -15.61
C GLN A 145 -8.45 7.89 -15.26
N GLN A 146 -9.64 8.31 -15.71
CA GLN A 146 -10.17 9.64 -15.42
C GLN A 146 -10.45 9.86 -13.93
N ALA A 147 -11.02 8.87 -13.25
CA ALA A 147 -11.27 8.95 -11.82
C ALA A 147 -9.98 9.12 -11.02
N VAL A 148 -8.96 8.31 -11.29
CA VAL A 148 -7.70 8.34 -10.55
C VAL A 148 -6.91 9.62 -10.82
N VAL A 149 -6.85 10.09 -12.06
CA VAL A 149 -6.17 11.34 -12.39
C VAL A 149 -6.87 12.55 -11.76
N ALA A 150 -8.20 12.50 -11.59
CA ALA A 150 -8.95 13.57 -10.94
C ALA A 150 -8.66 13.68 -9.43
N TRP A 151 -8.13 12.65 -8.79
CA TRP A 151 -7.79 12.71 -7.35
C TRP A 151 -6.64 13.66 -7.07
N ASP A 152 -5.53 13.53 -7.79
CA ASP A 152 -4.38 14.45 -7.75
C ASP A 152 -3.45 14.20 -8.95
N ALA A 153 -3.49 15.10 -9.92
CA ALA A 153 -2.67 15.00 -11.13
C ALA A 153 -1.15 15.16 -10.87
N ASN A 154 -0.74 15.66 -9.70
CA ASN A 154 0.68 15.74 -9.33
C ASN A 154 1.20 14.46 -8.71
N LEU A 155 0.29 13.59 -8.25
CA LEU A 155 0.60 12.35 -7.57
C LEU A 155 0.41 11.12 -8.47
N TRP A 156 -0.61 11.17 -9.34
CA TRP A 156 -0.97 10.07 -10.21
C TRP A 156 -0.59 10.34 -11.66
N SER A 157 0.06 9.40 -12.29
CA SER A 157 0.36 9.40 -13.71
C SER A 157 -0.49 8.36 -14.44
N CYS A 158 -1.02 8.76 -15.58
CA CYS A 158 -1.75 7.88 -16.48
C CYS A 158 -1.38 8.18 -17.92
N THR A 159 -0.98 7.17 -18.69
CA THR A 159 -0.60 7.30 -20.10
C THR A 159 -1.80 7.40 -21.03
N MET A 160 -3.02 7.09 -20.55
CA MET A 160 -4.24 6.99 -21.35
C MET A 160 -4.16 5.95 -22.48
N GLU A 161 -3.16 5.07 -22.46
CA GLU A 161 -3.08 3.92 -23.37
C GLU A 161 -3.99 2.80 -22.87
N ASP A 162 -4.61 2.07 -23.80
CA ASP A 162 -5.46 0.95 -23.44
C ASP A 162 -4.67 -0.10 -22.66
N GLY A 163 -5.21 -0.52 -21.52
CA GLY A 163 -4.58 -1.48 -20.62
C GLY A 163 -3.53 -0.90 -19.66
N ALA A 164 -3.18 0.39 -19.75
CA ALA A 164 -2.27 1.02 -18.80
C ALA A 164 -3.01 1.42 -17.51
N TYR A 165 -2.56 0.95 -16.38
CA TYR A 165 -3.09 1.36 -15.08
C TYR A 165 -2.44 2.67 -14.62
N PRO A 166 -3.20 3.56 -13.94
CA PRO A 166 -2.62 4.70 -13.26
C PRO A 166 -1.56 4.24 -12.24
N VAL A 167 -0.47 4.98 -12.16
CA VAL A 167 0.62 4.68 -11.22
C VAL A 167 0.97 5.90 -10.39
N LEU A 168 1.49 5.67 -9.19
CA LEU A 168 2.05 6.74 -8.38
C LEU A 168 3.37 7.22 -9.00
N MET A 169 3.52 8.52 -9.15
CA MET A 169 4.79 9.09 -9.62
C MET A 169 5.87 8.93 -8.57
N GLN A 170 7.08 8.56 -8.98
CA GLN A 170 8.21 8.35 -8.06
C GLN A 170 8.52 9.55 -7.17
N THR A 171 8.29 10.76 -7.66
CA THR A 171 8.46 12.00 -6.89
C THR A 171 7.52 12.09 -5.69
N ALA A 172 6.37 11.39 -5.76
CA ALA A 172 5.38 11.34 -4.70
C ALA A 172 5.69 10.28 -3.63
N ILE A 173 6.53 9.29 -3.93
CA ILE A 173 6.88 8.19 -3.01
C ILE A 173 7.95 8.61 -1.97
N GLY A 174 8.27 9.89 -1.89
CA GLY A 174 9.11 10.44 -0.81
C GLY A 174 10.58 10.03 -0.81
N ILE A 175 11.03 9.17 -1.74
CA ILE A 175 12.45 8.93 -1.98
C ILE A 175 12.93 10.03 -2.94
N GLN A 176 13.04 11.24 -2.44
CA GLN A 176 13.79 12.27 -3.15
C GLN A 176 15.22 11.74 -3.29
N PRO A 177 15.80 11.72 -4.51
CA PRO A 177 17.24 11.55 -4.60
C PRO A 177 17.84 12.60 -3.69
N VAL A 178 18.72 12.17 -2.79
CA VAL A 178 19.43 13.08 -1.88
C VAL A 178 20.21 14.06 -2.75
N THR A 179 19.57 15.18 -3.08
CA THR A 179 20.20 16.28 -3.86
C THR A 179 21.05 17.17 -2.98
N ASP A 180 21.27 16.78 -1.74
CA ASP A 180 22.24 17.45 -0.88
C ASP A 180 23.60 17.36 -1.56
N LYS A 181 24.07 18.49 -2.04
CA LYS A 181 25.39 18.62 -2.69
C LYS A 181 26.54 18.08 -1.81
N ARG A 182 26.29 17.90 -0.51
CA ARG A 182 27.22 17.22 0.41
C ARG A 182 27.33 15.72 0.11
N PHE A 183 26.34 15.10 -0.57
CA PHE A 183 26.33 13.69 -0.97
C PHE A 183 26.38 13.50 -2.48
N ALA A 184 26.31 14.58 -3.27
CA ALA A 184 26.27 14.55 -4.75
C ALA A 184 27.62 14.19 -5.40
N ASN A 185 28.68 14.12 -4.62
CA ASN A 185 29.91 13.42 -4.97
C ASN A 185 30.19 12.44 -3.84
N PRO A 186 30.36 11.15 -4.09
CA PRO A 186 31.19 10.35 -3.21
C PRO A 186 32.56 10.98 -3.31
N SER A 187 32.73 12.05 -2.52
CA SER A 187 34.02 12.76 -2.42
C SER A 187 35.06 11.67 -2.24
N SER A 188 36.09 11.71 -3.05
CA SER A 188 37.32 10.99 -2.83
C SER A 188 37.61 10.94 -1.32
N GLY A 189 37.33 9.86 -0.69
CA GLY A 189 37.36 9.72 0.75
C GLY A 189 37.49 8.27 1.16
N ILE A 190 38.17 8.06 2.24
CA ILE A 190 38.34 6.75 2.85
C ILE A 190 37.35 6.66 4.00
N TYR A 191 36.53 5.60 4.00
CA TYR A 191 35.54 5.36 5.04
C TYR A 191 35.69 3.94 5.59
N THR A 192 35.44 3.77 6.87
CA THR A 192 35.25 2.44 7.46
C THR A 192 33.98 1.80 6.91
N LEU A 193 33.79 0.50 7.09
CA LEU A 193 32.54 -0.19 6.73
C LEU A 193 31.32 0.32 7.53
N THR A 194 31.55 1.00 8.65
CA THR A 194 30.52 1.63 9.47
C THR A 194 30.26 3.09 9.08
N GLY A 195 30.89 3.59 7.99
CA GLY A 195 30.66 4.94 7.46
C GLY A 195 31.49 6.06 8.11
N VAL A 196 32.42 5.76 9.01
CA VAL A 196 33.30 6.77 9.62
C VAL A 196 34.38 7.19 8.61
N ARG A 197 34.50 8.49 8.34
CA ARG A 197 35.48 9.04 7.43
C ARG A 197 36.87 9.03 8.07
N LEU A 198 37.86 8.60 7.30
CA LEU A 198 39.24 8.53 7.72
C LEU A 198 40.11 9.46 6.85
N THR A 199 41.19 9.97 7.41
CA THR A 199 42.22 10.74 6.68
C THR A 199 43.25 9.83 6.03
N LYS A 200 43.41 8.60 6.53
CA LYS A 200 44.38 7.60 6.03
C LYS A 200 43.83 6.19 6.25
N ALA A 201 44.00 5.31 5.27
CA ALA A 201 43.72 3.89 5.42
C ALA A 201 44.96 3.17 5.96
N ASN A 202 44.78 2.38 7.00
CA ASN A 202 45.73 1.38 7.45
C ASN A 202 45.39 0.03 6.81
N LYS A 203 46.10 -1.03 7.18
CA LYS A 203 45.76 -2.39 6.73
C LYS A 203 44.35 -2.75 7.17
N GLY A 204 43.49 -3.11 6.20
CA GLY A 204 42.10 -3.46 6.47
C GLY A 204 41.15 -3.24 5.28
N LEU A 205 39.86 -3.46 5.50
CA LEU A 205 38.82 -3.29 4.48
C LEU A 205 38.12 -1.93 4.66
N TYR A 206 38.04 -1.16 3.59
CA TYR A 206 37.51 0.20 3.57
C TYR A 206 36.56 0.42 2.39
N ILE A 207 35.82 1.52 2.43
CA ILE A 207 35.13 2.09 1.27
C ILE A 207 35.98 3.28 0.82
N ILE A 208 36.56 3.18 -0.36
CA ILE A 208 37.35 4.24 -0.99
C ILE A 208 36.66 4.61 -2.29
N ASP A 209 36.29 5.88 -2.43
CA ASP A 209 35.59 6.40 -3.61
C ASP A 209 34.35 5.56 -3.98
N GLY A 210 33.57 5.14 -2.96
CA GLY A 210 32.37 4.34 -3.12
C GLY A 210 32.60 2.84 -3.41
N ARG A 211 33.84 2.37 -3.42
CA ARG A 211 34.20 0.95 -3.69
C ARG A 211 34.80 0.28 -2.46
N LYS A 212 34.49 -0.99 -2.27
CA LYS A 212 35.16 -1.80 -1.23
C LYS A 212 36.59 -2.09 -1.66
N VAL A 213 37.58 -1.69 -0.85
CA VAL A 213 38.99 -1.86 -1.12
C VAL A 213 39.67 -2.51 0.09
N LEU A 214 40.41 -3.58 -0.15
CA LEU A 214 41.30 -4.20 0.86
C LEU A 214 42.67 -3.55 0.76
N VAL A 215 43.04 -2.79 1.77
CA VAL A 215 44.41 -2.24 1.93
C VAL A 215 45.25 -3.30 2.61
N LYS A 216 46.34 -3.74 1.96
CA LYS A 216 47.26 -4.77 2.43
C LYS A 216 48.40 -4.20 3.27
#